data_ccf931e9b102cca43f47f939f89008bc
#
_entry.id   ccf931e9b102cca43f47f939f89008bc
#
_cell.length_a   1.000
_cell.length_b   1.000
_cell.length_c   1.000
_cell.angle_alpha   90.00
_cell.angle_beta   90.00
_cell.angle_gamma   90.00
#
_symmetry.space_group_name_H-M   'P 1'
#
loop_
_entity.id
_entity.type
_entity.pdbx_description
1 polymer ?
#
loop_
_entity_poly.entity_id
_entity_poly.type
_entity_poly.pdbx_seq_one_letter_code
_entity_poly.pdbx_strand_id
1 'polypeptide(L)'
;NSWEEIQRMQRDYPDVDIAVLKQPGKGKGDAVHHAFQQAKGDILMILDGDLTVPPEDMIKFYNVLASGVGEFVNGTRLVYGMEKNAMRFLNYHANRTFALIFSYLLNQQFTDTLCGTKVMFRSDYEKILANKSFFGDFDPFGDFDFIFGAVKLHLKVVEVPVRYRARTYGSTQISRFRHGFMLLKMVIFAFKKLKAI
;
A
#
# COMPACT_ATOMS: atom_id res chain seq x y z
N ASN A 1 3.52 24.28 -5.39
CA ASN A 1 4.23 23.21 -6.09
C ASN A 1 4.78 22.21 -5.06
N SER A 2 4.29 20.94 -5.12
CA SER A 2 4.67 19.92 -4.11
C SER A 2 6.19 19.67 -4.03
N TRP A 3 6.90 19.80 -5.16
CA TRP A 3 8.35 19.60 -5.21
C TRP A 3 9.11 20.65 -4.39
N GLU A 4 8.76 21.91 -4.55
CA GLU A 4 9.37 23.01 -3.79
C GLU A 4 9.09 22.89 -2.29
N GLU A 5 7.87 22.46 -1.95
CA GLU A 5 7.47 22.25 -0.56
C GLU A 5 8.27 21.13 0.12
N ILE A 6 8.46 20.00 -0.57
CA ILE A 6 9.28 18.90 -0.04
C ILE A 6 10.74 19.34 0.15
N GLN A 7 11.30 20.07 -0.81
CA GLN A 7 12.66 20.64 -0.69
C GLN A 7 12.76 21.66 0.44
N ARG A 8 11.71 22.45 0.68
CA ARG A 8 11.63 23.37 1.80
C ARG A 8 11.69 22.58 3.13
N MET A 9 10.89 21.54 3.28
CA MET A 9 10.89 20.70 4.48
C MET A 9 12.29 20.13 4.79
N GLN A 10 13.02 19.67 3.78
CA GLN A 10 14.39 19.18 3.96
C GLN A 10 15.32 20.28 4.53
N ARG A 11 15.16 21.51 4.09
CA ARG A 11 15.97 22.65 4.60
C ARG A 11 15.54 23.11 6.00
N ASP A 12 14.23 23.12 6.26
CA ASP A 12 13.66 23.63 7.50
C ASP A 12 13.87 22.66 8.68
N TYR A 13 14.10 21.36 8.38
CA TYR A 13 14.31 20.30 9.39
C TYR A 13 15.65 19.56 9.16
N PRO A 14 16.80 20.23 9.33
CA PRO A 14 18.11 19.64 9.03
C PRO A 14 18.50 18.46 9.96
N ASP A 15 17.91 18.39 11.14
CA ASP A 15 18.14 17.31 12.11
C ASP A 15 17.34 16.03 11.79
N VAL A 16 16.45 16.07 10.80
CA VAL A 16 15.68 14.91 10.33
C VAL A 16 16.27 14.41 9.01
N ASP A 17 16.57 13.12 8.93
CA ASP A 17 17.08 12.50 7.67
C ASP A 17 15.95 12.45 6.61
N ILE A 18 15.75 13.56 5.92
CA ILE A 18 14.77 13.71 4.84
C ILE A 18 15.47 13.56 3.49
N ALA A 19 15.27 12.43 2.81
CA ALA A 19 15.69 12.25 1.43
C ALA A 19 14.59 12.71 0.46
N VAL A 20 14.91 13.67 -0.41
CA VAL A 20 13.99 14.15 -1.46
C VAL A 20 14.33 13.47 -2.77
N LEU A 21 13.41 12.65 -3.28
CA LEU A 21 13.63 11.82 -4.44
C LEU A 21 12.58 12.11 -5.53
N LYS A 22 13.03 12.11 -6.78
CA LYS A 22 12.14 12.18 -7.95
C LYS A 22 12.15 10.81 -8.64
N GLN A 23 10.96 10.19 -8.73
CA GLN A 23 10.85 8.88 -9.38
C GLN A 23 11.29 8.93 -10.85
N PRO A 24 11.98 7.90 -11.34
CA PRO A 24 12.41 7.83 -12.74
C PRO A 24 11.26 7.46 -13.70
N GLY A 25 10.29 6.71 -13.23
CA GLY A 25 9.16 6.20 -14.01
C GLY A 25 7.84 6.91 -13.73
N LYS A 26 6.76 6.15 -13.66
CA LYS A 26 5.39 6.68 -13.48
C LYS A 26 4.58 5.83 -12.49
N GLY A 27 3.72 6.50 -11.74
CA GLY A 27 2.77 5.86 -10.83
C GLY A 27 3.33 5.65 -9.44
N LYS A 28 2.44 5.27 -8.51
CA LYS A 28 2.76 5.12 -7.09
C LYS A 28 3.79 4.00 -6.85
N GLY A 29 3.64 2.86 -7.53
CA GLY A 29 4.53 1.71 -7.34
C GLY A 29 5.98 2.04 -7.64
N ASP A 30 6.25 2.73 -8.76
CA ASP A 30 7.60 3.17 -9.13
C ASP A 30 8.19 4.11 -8.06
N ALA A 31 7.40 5.08 -7.59
CA ALA A 31 7.84 6.00 -6.53
C ALA A 31 8.19 5.26 -5.24
N VAL A 32 7.36 4.32 -4.81
CA VAL A 32 7.59 3.54 -3.59
C VAL A 32 8.82 2.65 -3.71
N HIS A 33 8.97 1.90 -4.81
CA HIS A 33 10.14 1.07 -5.04
C HIS A 33 11.42 1.89 -5.08
N HIS A 34 11.40 3.05 -5.77
CA HIS A 34 12.55 3.94 -5.82
C HIS A 34 12.93 4.48 -4.43
N ALA A 35 11.94 4.89 -3.62
CA ALA A 35 12.17 5.35 -2.26
C ALA A 35 12.70 4.23 -1.34
N PHE A 36 12.14 3.03 -1.42
CA PHE A 36 12.56 1.90 -0.60
C PHE A 36 13.98 1.43 -0.87
N GLN A 37 14.44 1.53 -2.13
CA GLN A 37 15.84 1.24 -2.51
C GLN A 37 16.83 2.23 -1.88
N GLN A 38 16.40 3.46 -1.61
CA GLN A 38 17.24 4.51 -1.00
C GLN A 38 17.09 4.57 0.52
N ALA A 39 16.03 3.99 1.07
CA ALA A 39 15.77 4.01 2.50
C ALA A 39 16.84 3.22 3.27
N LYS A 40 17.20 3.67 4.48
CA LYS A 40 18.26 3.10 5.31
C LYS A 40 17.74 2.28 6.52
N GLY A 41 16.50 2.51 6.93
CA GLY A 41 15.90 1.85 8.10
C GLY A 41 15.57 0.37 7.86
N ASP A 42 15.50 -0.44 8.91
CA ASP A 42 15.18 -1.87 8.83
C ASP A 42 13.69 -2.12 8.60
N ILE A 43 12.84 -1.16 8.95
CA ILE A 43 11.40 -1.19 8.74
C ILE A 43 11.04 -0.15 7.69
N LEU A 44 10.36 -0.61 6.63
CA LEU A 44 9.88 0.21 5.53
C LEU A 44 8.37 0.44 5.71
N MET A 45 7.95 1.71 5.60
CA MET A 45 6.57 2.13 5.81
C MET A 45 6.09 3.03 4.68
N ILE A 46 4.88 2.81 4.18
CA ILE A 46 4.23 3.66 3.18
C ILE A 46 3.19 4.53 3.87
N LEU A 47 3.33 5.84 3.77
CA LEU A 47 2.32 6.81 4.14
C LEU A 47 1.98 7.67 2.93
N ASP A 48 0.72 7.65 2.49
CA ASP A 48 0.28 8.46 1.37
C ASP A 48 0.27 9.96 1.74
N GLY A 49 0.81 10.80 0.85
CA GLY A 49 0.99 12.22 1.10
C GLY A 49 -0.32 13.03 1.19
N ASP A 50 -1.49 12.42 0.97
CA ASP A 50 -2.79 13.06 1.17
C ASP A 50 -3.29 13.01 2.63
N LEU A 51 -2.54 12.34 3.50
CA LEU A 51 -2.78 12.21 4.94
C LEU A 51 -4.19 11.72 5.29
N THR A 52 -4.82 10.99 4.38
CA THR A 52 -6.12 10.33 4.65
C THR A 52 -5.99 9.21 5.68
N VAL A 53 -4.78 8.64 5.83
CA VAL A 53 -4.37 7.86 6.99
C VAL A 53 -3.55 8.79 7.91
N PRO A 54 -3.95 8.95 9.18
CA PRO A 54 -3.24 9.82 10.12
C PRO A 54 -1.79 9.35 10.32
N PRO A 55 -0.78 10.24 10.26
CA PRO A 55 0.61 9.87 10.57
C PRO A 55 0.78 9.26 11.96
N GLU A 56 -0.04 9.66 12.91
CA GLU A 56 -0.05 9.16 14.29
C GLU A 56 -0.40 7.66 14.37
N ASP A 57 -1.13 7.15 13.40
CA ASP A 57 -1.46 5.73 13.33
C ASP A 57 -0.24 4.87 12.96
N MET A 58 0.82 5.45 12.39
CA MET A 58 2.02 4.70 11.97
C MET A 58 2.71 3.98 13.12
N ILE A 59 2.60 4.51 14.34
CA ILE A 59 3.15 3.85 15.53
C ILE A 59 2.49 2.48 15.80
N LYS A 60 1.21 2.32 15.47
CA LYS A 60 0.51 1.04 15.61
C LYS A 60 1.08 -0.02 14.68
N PHE A 61 1.37 0.38 13.43
CA PHE A 61 1.98 -0.50 12.44
C PHE A 61 3.38 -0.91 12.83
N TYR A 62 4.18 0.05 13.30
CA TYR A 62 5.52 -0.22 13.83
C TYR A 62 5.47 -1.25 14.95
N ASN A 63 4.60 -1.05 15.95
CA ASN A 63 4.49 -1.93 17.10
C ASN A 63 4.09 -3.36 16.73
N VAL A 64 3.20 -3.54 15.75
CA VAL A 64 2.80 -4.88 15.27
C VAL A 64 4.00 -5.61 14.66
N LEU A 65 4.81 -4.91 13.86
CA LEU A 65 6.00 -5.51 13.25
C LEU A 65 7.11 -5.74 14.27
N ALA A 66 7.44 -4.73 15.07
CA ALA A 66 8.52 -4.79 16.06
C ALA A 66 8.27 -5.83 17.16
N SER A 67 7.02 -6.09 17.51
CA SER A 67 6.64 -7.14 18.48
C SER A 67 6.54 -8.55 17.90
N GLY A 68 6.76 -8.75 16.59
CA GLY A 68 6.64 -10.05 15.93
C GLY A 68 5.21 -10.56 15.77
N VAL A 69 4.20 -9.71 16.00
CA VAL A 69 2.79 -10.08 15.79
C VAL A 69 2.49 -10.31 14.30
N GLY A 70 3.15 -9.56 13.42
CA GLY A 70 3.08 -9.73 11.97
C GLY A 70 4.43 -9.50 11.31
N GLU A 71 4.60 -9.99 10.08
CA GLU A 71 5.79 -9.80 9.24
C GLU A 71 5.50 -8.86 8.07
N PHE A 72 4.23 -8.80 7.65
CA PHE A 72 3.71 -7.83 6.69
C PHE A 72 2.44 -7.21 7.27
N VAL A 73 2.40 -5.90 7.41
CA VAL A 73 1.28 -5.17 8.00
C VAL A 73 0.56 -4.36 6.93
N ASN A 74 -0.71 -4.66 6.71
CA ASN A 74 -1.58 -3.97 5.76
C ASN A 74 -2.55 -3.06 6.51
N GLY A 75 -2.74 -1.82 6.04
CA GLY A 75 -3.78 -0.96 6.56
C GLY A 75 -5.17 -1.40 6.10
N THR A 76 -6.18 -1.25 6.94
CA THR A 76 -7.58 -1.43 6.53
C THR A 76 -8.43 -0.24 6.96
N ARG A 77 -9.20 0.31 5.99
CA ARG A 77 -10.07 1.48 6.15
C ARG A 77 -11.53 1.08 6.43
N LEU A 78 -11.85 -0.20 6.30
CA LEU A 78 -13.23 -0.69 6.25
C LEU A 78 -13.73 -1.22 7.60
N VAL A 79 -12.94 -1.10 8.66
CA VAL A 79 -13.26 -1.59 10.02
C VAL A 79 -13.94 -0.50 10.85
N TYR A 80 -13.38 0.70 10.88
CA TYR A 80 -13.97 1.83 11.61
C TYR A 80 -14.97 2.60 10.76
N GLY A 81 -15.89 3.30 11.42
CA GLY A 81 -16.73 4.29 10.74
C GLY A 81 -15.86 5.36 10.08
N MET A 82 -16.06 5.56 8.78
CA MET A 82 -15.33 6.58 8.02
C MET A 82 -15.98 7.95 8.20
N GLU A 83 -15.18 9.01 8.10
CA GLU A 83 -15.72 10.37 8.02
C GLU A 83 -16.67 10.52 6.82
N LYS A 84 -17.67 11.41 6.97
CA LYS A 84 -18.57 11.73 5.86
C LYS A 84 -17.75 12.14 4.62
N ASN A 85 -18.06 11.52 3.49
CA ASN A 85 -17.36 11.74 2.20
C ASN A 85 -15.92 11.20 2.08
N ALA A 86 -15.35 10.54 3.08
CA ALA A 86 -14.02 9.94 2.98
C ALA A 86 -13.96 8.85 1.87
N MET A 87 -15.04 8.09 1.72
CA MET A 87 -15.17 7.11 0.63
C MET A 87 -16.60 7.11 0.09
N ARG A 88 -16.74 7.06 -1.25
CA ARG A 88 -18.06 6.97 -1.89
C ARG A 88 -18.64 5.57 -1.71
N PHE A 89 -19.96 5.48 -1.56
CA PHE A 89 -20.71 4.24 -1.33
C PHE A 89 -20.33 3.10 -2.30
N LEU A 90 -20.31 3.36 -3.60
CA LEU A 90 -19.92 2.35 -4.60
C LEU A 90 -18.46 1.90 -4.45
N ASN A 91 -17.54 2.79 -4.09
CA ASN A 91 -16.15 2.41 -3.87
C ASN A 91 -16.00 1.53 -2.62
N TYR A 92 -16.78 1.77 -1.58
CA TYR A 92 -16.82 0.93 -0.39
C TYR A 92 -17.20 -0.51 -0.73
N HIS A 93 -18.32 -0.69 -1.45
CA HIS A 93 -18.78 -2.03 -1.83
C HIS A 93 -17.82 -2.71 -2.81
N ALA A 94 -17.27 -1.97 -3.78
CA ALA A 94 -16.27 -2.48 -4.70
C ALA A 94 -15.02 -2.96 -3.95
N ASN A 95 -14.47 -2.15 -3.04
CA ASN A 95 -13.31 -2.54 -2.24
C ASN A 95 -13.58 -3.81 -1.42
N ARG A 96 -14.74 -3.91 -0.79
CA ARG A 96 -15.11 -5.10 -0.03
C ARG A 96 -15.23 -6.34 -0.90
N THR A 97 -15.83 -6.21 -2.09
CA THR A 97 -15.95 -7.31 -3.05
C THR A 97 -14.57 -7.77 -3.54
N PHE A 98 -13.69 -6.82 -3.90
CA PHE A 98 -12.33 -7.16 -4.30
C PHE A 98 -11.52 -7.79 -3.15
N ALA A 99 -11.68 -7.30 -1.92
CA ALA A 99 -11.03 -7.90 -0.76
C ALA A 99 -11.45 -9.37 -0.57
N LEU A 100 -12.73 -9.70 -0.72
CA LEU A 100 -13.23 -11.08 -0.65
C LEU A 100 -12.64 -11.95 -1.77
N ILE A 101 -12.62 -11.46 -3.01
CA ILE A 101 -12.06 -12.18 -4.15
C ILE A 101 -10.57 -12.45 -3.93
N PHE A 102 -9.80 -11.43 -3.53
CA PHE A 102 -8.37 -11.60 -3.26
C PHE A 102 -8.11 -12.47 -2.05
N SER A 103 -8.94 -12.42 -1.01
CA SER A 103 -8.83 -13.34 0.13
C SER A 103 -8.93 -14.80 -0.31
N TYR A 104 -9.87 -15.11 -1.19
CA TYR A 104 -10.00 -16.45 -1.77
C TYR A 104 -8.79 -16.82 -2.64
N LEU A 105 -8.36 -15.94 -3.52
CA LEU A 105 -7.24 -16.21 -4.43
C LEU A 105 -5.92 -16.41 -3.69
N LEU A 106 -5.70 -15.65 -2.64
CA LEU A 106 -4.45 -15.65 -1.87
C LEU A 106 -4.45 -16.66 -0.70
N ASN A 107 -5.58 -17.32 -0.40
CA ASN A 107 -5.77 -18.14 0.80
C ASN A 107 -5.41 -17.40 2.10
N GLN A 108 -5.60 -16.07 2.11
CA GLN A 108 -5.28 -15.18 3.21
C GLN A 108 -6.41 -14.18 3.36
N GLN A 109 -6.94 -14.00 4.57
CA GLN A 109 -8.04 -13.06 4.79
C GLN A 109 -7.55 -11.61 4.69
N PHE A 110 -8.21 -10.82 3.85
CA PHE A 110 -8.06 -9.37 3.73
C PHE A 110 -9.41 -8.69 3.88
N THR A 111 -9.43 -7.57 4.56
CA THR A 111 -10.62 -6.69 4.61
C THR A 111 -10.49 -5.50 3.66
N ASP A 112 -9.26 -5.06 3.34
CA ASP A 112 -8.99 -3.96 2.42
C ASP A 112 -7.66 -4.16 1.68
N THR A 113 -7.70 -4.51 0.41
CA THR A 113 -6.49 -4.68 -0.42
C THR A 113 -6.01 -3.39 -1.08
N LEU A 114 -6.81 -2.31 -1.02
CA LEU A 114 -6.55 -1.02 -1.68
C LEU A 114 -6.11 0.08 -0.71
N CYS A 115 -5.85 -0.22 0.56
CA CYS A 115 -5.23 0.72 1.47
C CYS A 115 -3.76 0.90 1.09
N GLY A 116 -3.32 2.14 0.90
CA GLY A 116 -1.94 2.43 0.51
C GLY A 116 -0.91 2.20 1.61
N THR A 117 -1.34 2.17 2.88
CA THR A 117 -0.43 1.98 4.02
C THR A 117 -0.03 0.53 4.16
N LYS A 118 1.26 0.29 3.98
CA LYS A 118 1.89 -1.03 4.14
C LYS A 118 3.19 -0.89 4.89
N VAL A 119 3.48 -1.87 5.75
CA VAL A 119 4.69 -1.88 6.56
C VAL A 119 5.30 -3.29 6.54
N MET A 120 6.62 -3.37 6.36
CA MET A 120 7.35 -4.63 6.28
C MET A 120 8.82 -4.41 6.67
N PHE A 121 9.52 -5.49 6.96
CA PHE A 121 10.98 -5.43 7.09
C PHE A 121 11.64 -5.22 5.73
N ARG A 122 12.74 -4.49 5.72
CA ARG A 122 13.58 -4.32 4.52
C ARG A 122 13.99 -5.68 3.92
N SER A 123 14.41 -6.61 4.75
CA SER A 123 14.83 -7.95 4.32
C SER A 123 13.72 -8.69 3.59
N ASP A 124 12.46 -8.48 3.96
CA ASP A 124 11.32 -9.11 3.28
C ASP A 124 10.96 -8.37 2.00
N TYR A 125 11.07 -7.03 1.99
CA TYR A 125 10.96 -6.24 0.75
C TYR A 125 11.99 -6.70 -0.30
N GLU A 126 13.25 -6.93 0.08
CA GLU A 126 14.30 -7.41 -0.82
C GLU A 126 13.96 -8.78 -1.42
N LYS A 127 13.41 -9.71 -0.61
CA LYS A 127 12.90 -11.01 -1.08
C LYS A 127 11.70 -10.85 -2.03
N ILE A 128 10.77 -9.94 -1.72
CA ILE A 128 9.63 -9.62 -2.59
C ILE A 128 10.14 -9.12 -3.94
N LEU A 129 11.08 -8.17 -3.94
CA LEU A 129 11.65 -7.60 -5.15
C LEU A 129 12.37 -8.66 -6.00
N ALA A 130 13.15 -9.54 -5.37
CA ALA A 130 13.84 -10.65 -6.06
C ALA A 130 12.86 -11.63 -6.73
N ASN A 131 11.63 -11.74 -6.20
CA ASN A 131 10.57 -12.61 -6.74
C ASN A 131 9.58 -11.86 -7.65
N LYS A 132 9.79 -10.59 -7.95
CA LYS A 132 8.86 -9.76 -8.74
C LYS A 132 8.54 -10.36 -10.12
N SER A 133 9.52 -11.00 -10.77
CA SER A 133 9.35 -11.64 -12.07
C SER A 133 8.25 -12.71 -12.10
N PHE A 134 7.90 -13.31 -10.95
CA PHE A 134 6.82 -14.29 -10.89
C PHE A 134 5.45 -13.67 -11.17
N PHE A 135 5.20 -12.47 -10.65
CA PHE A 135 3.93 -11.75 -10.86
C PHE A 135 3.99 -10.79 -12.06
N GLY A 136 5.18 -10.54 -12.61
CA GLY A 136 5.40 -9.64 -13.75
C GLY A 136 5.26 -8.16 -13.35
N ASP A 137 5.27 -7.28 -14.36
CA ASP A 137 5.21 -5.83 -14.16
C ASP A 137 3.79 -5.26 -14.20
N PHE A 138 2.79 -6.09 -13.91
CA PHE A 138 1.40 -5.69 -13.95
C PHE A 138 0.86 -5.30 -12.56
N ASP A 139 1.38 -4.22 -12.00
CA ASP A 139 0.76 -3.56 -10.82
C ASP A 139 0.56 -2.07 -11.07
N PRO A 140 -0.60 -1.67 -11.59
CA PRO A 140 -0.88 -0.27 -11.89
C PRO A 140 -1.08 0.59 -10.63
N PHE A 141 -1.24 -0.03 -9.46
CA PHE A 141 -1.50 0.66 -8.18
C PHE A 141 -0.28 0.71 -7.27
N GLY A 142 0.70 -0.19 -7.48
CA GLY A 142 1.87 -0.34 -6.62
C GLY A 142 1.57 -0.90 -5.23
N ASP A 143 0.42 -1.54 -5.08
CA ASP A 143 -0.04 -2.11 -3.81
C ASP A 143 -0.05 -3.64 -3.83
N PHE A 144 -0.29 -4.24 -5.00
CA PHE A 144 -0.47 -5.68 -5.15
C PHE A 144 0.84 -6.45 -5.22
N ASP A 145 1.89 -5.86 -5.75
CA ASP A 145 3.23 -6.45 -5.73
C ASP A 145 3.65 -6.83 -4.30
N PHE A 146 3.35 -5.94 -3.34
CA PHE A 146 3.65 -6.19 -1.92
C PHE A 146 2.76 -7.27 -1.32
N ILE A 147 1.44 -7.22 -1.57
CA ILE A 147 0.49 -8.21 -1.05
C ILE A 147 0.79 -9.60 -1.64
N PHE A 148 0.96 -9.71 -2.95
CA PHE A 148 1.26 -10.96 -3.61
C PHE A 148 2.63 -11.51 -3.21
N GLY A 149 3.63 -10.63 -3.09
CA GLY A 149 4.96 -11.00 -2.63
C GLY A 149 4.95 -11.52 -1.19
N ALA A 150 4.26 -10.83 -0.28
CA ALA A 150 4.13 -11.24 1.11
C ALA A 150 3.47 -12.62 1.24
N VAL A 151 2.36 -12.84 0.52
CA VAL A 151 1.67 -14.14 0.53
C VAL A 151 2.52 -15.24 -0.09
N LYS A 152 3.22 -14.97 -1.20
CA LYS A 152 4.11 -15.94 -1.83
C LYS A 152 5.27 -16.35 -0.93
N LEU A 153 5.80 -15.43 -0.14
CA LEU A 153 6.85 -15.69 0.85
C LEU A 153 6.31 -16.31 2.15
N HIS A 154 5.00 -16.57 2.21
CA HIS A 154 4.32 -17.09 3.42
C HIS A 154 4.51 -16.20 4.65
N LEU A 155 4.68 -14.88 4.45
CA LEU A 155 4.77 -13.94 5.55
C LEU A 155 3.47 -13.89 6.33
N LYS A 156 3.58 -13.73 7.64
CA LYS A 156 2.42 -13.52 8.52
C LYS A 156 1.83 -12.14 8.27
N VAL A 157 0.75 -12.10 7.48
CA VAL A 157 0.04 -10.86 7.16
C VAL A 157 -0.91 -10.50 8.28
N VAL A 158 -0.84 -9.26 8.75
CA VAL A 158 -1.73 -8.68 9.76
C VAL A 158 -2.33 -7.39 9.25
N GLU A 159 -3.63 -7.18 9.48
CA GLU A 159 -4.29 -5.92 9.14
C GLU A 159 -4.44 -5.02 10.37
N VAL A 160 -4.08 -3.74 10.21
CA VAL A 160 -4.23 -2.71 11.24
C VAL A 160 -5.32 -1.73 10.80
N PRO A 161 -6.41 -1.60 11.58
CA PRO A 161 -7.48 -0.66 11.27
C PRO A 161 -7.00 0.79 11.42
N VAL A 162 -7.33 1.61 10.41
CA VAL A 162 -7.06 3.05 10.41
C VAL A 162 -8.36 3.86 10.38
N ARG A 163 -8.36 5.02 11.01
CA ARG A 163 -9.45 5.99 10.90
C ARG A 163 -9.27 6.80 9.62
N TYR A 164 -9.95 6.37 8.55
CA TYR A 164 -9.82 6.99 7.24
C TYR A 164 -10.51 8.35 7.22
N ARG A 165 -9.71 9.41 7.05
CA ARG A 165 -10.15 10.81 7.01
C ARG A 165 -10.52 11.24 5.60
N ALA A 166 -11.38 12.24 5.50
CA ALA A 166 -11.64 12.89 4.23
C ALA A 166 -10.38 13.68 3.80
N ARG A 167 -10.08 13.65 2.51
CA ARG A 167 -8.98 14.43 1.93
C ARG A 167 -9.26 15.92 2.10
N THR A 168 -8.28 16.68 2.61
CA THR A 168 -8.40 18.12 2.85
C THR A 168 -7.90 18.96 1.67
N TYR A 169 -7.09 18.39 0.76
CA TYR A 169 -6.53 19.08 -0.40
C TYR A 169 -6.41 18.15 -1.61
N GLY A 170 -6.31 18.77 -2.80
CA GLY A 170 -6.17 18.03 -4.06
C GLY A 170 -7.45 17.29 -4.47
N SER A 171 -7.34 16.50 -5.52
CA SER A 171 -8.42 15.66 -6.04
C SER A 171 -7.95 14.23 -6.24
N THR A 172 -8.89 13.29 -6.22
CA THR A 172 -8.56 11.89 -6.50
C THR A 172 -8.13 11.72 -7.96
N GLN A 173 -7.02 11.04 -8.17
CA GLN A 173 -6.54 10.64 -9.49
C GLN A 173 -7.22 9.34 -9.99
N ILE A 174 -8.13 8.77 -9.18
CA ILE A 174 -8.76 7.49 -9.49
C ILE A 174 -9.95 7.69 -10.44
N SER A 175 -9.83 7.19 -11.66
CA SER A 175 -10.93 7.00 -12.61
C SER A 175 -11.62 5.67 -12.32
N ARG A 176 -12.87 5.70 -11.86
CA ARG A 176 -13.62 4.53 -11.37
C ARG A 176 -13.68 3.38 -12.38
N PHE A 177 -14.09 3.68 -13.60
CA PHE A 177 -14.25 2.63 -14.63
C PHE A 177 -12.91 2.06 -15.08
N ARG A 178 -11.92 2.93 -15.33
CA ARG A 178 -10.58 2.50 -15.74
C ARG A 178 -9.91 1.64 -14.67
N HIS A 179 -9.91 2.10 -13.43
CA HIS A 179 -9.28 1.37 -12.32
C HIS A 179 -10.07 0.13 -11.93
N GLY A 180 -11.41 0.15 -12.00
CA GLY A 180 -12.22 -1.05 -11.81
C GLY A 180 -11.90 -2.14 -12.84
N PHE A 181 -11.73 -1.77 -14.11
CA PHE A 181 -11.32 -2.71 -15.14
C PHE A 181 -9.89 -3.24 -14.93
N MET A 182 -8.98 -2.39 -14.45
CA MET A 182 -7.62 -2.81 -14.09
C MET A 182 -7.63 -3.80 -12.92
N LEU A 183 -8.45 -3.57 -11.90
CA LEU A 183 -8.61 -4.52 -10.78
C LEU A 183 -9.18 -5.86 -11.27
N LEU A 184 -10.13 -5.85 -12.20
CA LEU A 184 -10.64 -7.10 -12.79
C LEU A 184 -9.55 -7.85 -13.55
N LYS A 185 -8.70 -7.16 -14.30
CA LYS A 185 -7.52 -7.77 -14.92
C LYS A 185 -6.57 -8.39 -13.89
N MET A 186 -6.35 -7.70 -12.75
CA MET A 186 -5.55 -8.23 -11.64
C MET A 186 -6.14 -9.51 -11.07
N VAL A 187 -7.47 -9.57 -10.89
CA VAL A 187 -8.17 -10.80 -10.44
C VAL A 187 -7.92 -11.95 -11.40
N ILE A 188 -8.11 -11.73 -12.72
CA ILE A 188 -7.88 -12.76 -13.74
C ILE A 188 -6.42 -13.21 -13.74
N PHE A 189 -5.50 -12.26 -13.65
CA PHE A 189 -4.07 -12.55 -13.59
C PHE A 189 -3.71 -13.38 -12.34
N ALA A 190 -4.18 -12.96 -11.17
CA ALA A 190 -3.95 -13.67 -9.91
C ALA A 190 -4.57 -15.08 -9.94
N PHE A 191 -5.77 -15.23 -10.48
CA PHE A 191 -6.39 -16.53 -10.66
C PHE A 191 -5.53 -17.48 -11.50
N LYS A 192 -5.07 -17.01 -12.68
CA LYS A 192 -4.20 -17.80 -13.56
C LYS A 192 -2.88 -18.20 -12.91
N LYS A 193 -2.30 -17.32 -12.08
CA LYS A 193 -1.01 -17.58 -11.44
C LYS A 193 -1.07 -18.42 -10.17
N LEU A 194 -2.20 -18.38 -9.46
CA LEU A 194 -2.31 -18.95 -8.12
C LEU A 194 -3.29 -20.12 -8.02
N LYS A 195 -4.24 -20.24 -8.92
CA LYS A 195 -5.32 -21.24 -8.88
C LYS A 195 -5.48 -22.09 -10.12
N ALA A 196 -5.08 -21.58 -11.28
CA ALA A 196 -5.09 -22.39 -12.50
C ALA A 196 -3.82 -23.22 -12.56
N ILE A 197 -3.98 -24.51 -12.29
CA ILE A 197 -2.97 -25.56 -12.47
C ILE A 197 -3.11 -26.09 -13.90
#